data_769e0a47416fe927921627a637ff0644
#
_entry.id   769e0a47416fe927921627a637ff0644
#
_cell.length_a   1.000
_cell.length_b   1.000
_cell.length_c   1.000
_cell.angle_alpha   90.00
_cell.angle_beta   90.00
_cell.angle_gamma   90.00
#
_symmetry.space_group_name_H-M   'P 1'
#
loop_
_entity.id
_entity.type
_entity.pdbx_description
1 polymer ?
#
loop_
_entity_poly.entity_id
_entity_poly.type
_entity_poly.pdbx_seq_one_letter_code
_entity_poly.pdbx_strand_id
1 'polypeptide(L)'
;MDVEYIIVHGTFTPAHMDVSVGDLERWHVKENGWSKVGYHRLINRGGRVESILPLDEPGIHAAGFNDRSVGIALAGGQSKFNGEAVWDFNYTPYQMAVLTRELIALKAFFPNAEVVGHRDVDDRRCPGFEVKELAKCL
;
A
#
# COMPACT_ATOMS: atom_id res chain seq x y z
N MET A 1 -7.91 12.15 -13.07
CA MET A 1 -8.32 10.79 -12.61
C MET A 1 -9.41 10.93 -11.57
N ASP A 2 -10.53 10.27 -11.76
CA ASP A 2 -11.61 10.21 -10.76
C ASP A 2 -11.29 9.09 -9.77
N VAL A 3 -10.97 9.44 -8.55
CA VAL A 3 -10.56 8.46 -7.53
C VAL A 3 -11.79 7.86 -6.86
N GLU A 4 -12.05 6.59 -7.15
CA GLU A 4 -13.13 5.80 -6.57
C GLU A 4 -12.67 4.94 -5.40
N TYR A 5 -11.36 4.64 -5.33
CA TYR A 5 -10.78 3.76 -4.31
C TYR A 5 -9.47 4.31 -3.77
N ILE A 6 -9.26 4.11 -2.49
CA ILE A 6 -7.96 4.25 -1.84
C ILE A 6 -7.57 2.84 -1.42
N ILE A 7 -6.54 2.29 -2.05
CA ILE A 7 -6.18 0.87 -1.90
C ILE A 7 -4.91 0.73 -1.07
N VAL A 8 -5.01 0.02 0.05
CA VAL A 8 -3.89 -0.23 0.95
C VAL A 8 -3.19 -1.52 0.55
N HIS A 9 -1.87 -1.44 0.42
CA HIS A 9 -0.97 -2.55 0.08
C HIS A 9 0.05 -2.78 1.18
N GLY A 10 0.66 -3.96 1.16
CA GLY A 10 1.94 -4.22 1.81
C GLY A 10 2.98 -4.53 0.75
N THR A 11 4.24 -4.26 1.04
CA THR A 11 5.35 -4.56 0.12
C THR A 11 5.72 -6.04 0.09
N PHE A 12 5.14 -6.83 0.97
CA PHE A 12 5.43 -8.25 1.17
C PHE A 12 6.91 -8.48 1.49
N THR A 13 7.39 -7.76 2.49
CA THR A 13 8.76 -7.84 2.98
C THR A 13 8.79 -8.22 4.46
N PRO A 14 9.90 -8.84 4.94
CA PRO A 14 9.99 -9.25 6.34
C PRO A 14 10.07 -8.04 7.30
N ALA A 15 9.70 -8.28 8.55
CA ALA A 15 9.65 -7.23 9.57
C ALA A 15 11.00 -6.56 9.85
N HIS A 16 12.10 -7.29 9.68
CA HIS A 16 13.46 -6.76 9.90
C HIS A 16 14.00 -5.93 8.75
N MET A 17 13.29 -5.87 7.63
CA MET A 17 13.72 -5.19 6.41
C MET A 17 12.91 -3.92 6.21
N ASP A 18 13.56 -2.78 6.18
CA ASP A 18 12.91 -1.56 5.77
C ASP A 18 12.89 -1.45 4.24
N VAL A 19 12.00 -0.62 3.72
CA VAL A 19 11.80 -0.41 2.28
C VAL A 19 11.86 1.08 2.00
N SER A 20 12.68 1.45 1.04
CA SER A 20 12.80 2.82 0.53
C SER A 20 12.18 2.95 -0.86
N VAL A 21 11.99 4.19 -1.32
CA VAL A 21 11.60 4.46 -2.71
C VAL A 21 12.64 3.88 -3.68
N GLY A 22 13.92 3.94 -3.34
CA GLY A 22 14.99 3.34 -4.15
C GLY A 22 14.84 1.83 -4.31
N ASP A 23 14.40 1.13 -3.25
CA ASP A 23 14.11 -0.31 -3.33
C ASP A 23 12.94 -0.57 -4.27
N LEU A 24 11.88 0.24 -4.18
CA LEU A 24 10.71 0.12 -5.06
C LEU A 24 11.09 0.40 -6.52
N GLU A 25 11.94 1.39 -6.78
CA GLU A 25 12.44 1.67 -8.13
C GLU A 25 13.20 0.47 -8.69
N ARG A 26 14.06 -0.13 -7.87
CA ARG A 26 14.83 -1.31 -8.28
C ARG A 26 13.89 -2.47 -8.61
N TRP A 27 12.89 -2.74 -7.79
CA TRP A 27 11.98 -3.87 -7.99
C TRP A 27 10.97 -3.61 -9.12
N HIS A 28 10.33 -2.46 -9.13
CA HIS A 28 9.28 -2.15 -10.10
C HIS A 28 9.84 -1.80 -11.47
N VAL A 29 10.85 -0.92 -11.52
CA VAL A 29 11.35 -0.39 -12.79
C VAL A 29 12.44 -1.30 -13.36
N LYS A 30 13.46 -1.61 -12.57
CA LYS A 30 14.63 -2.35 -13.08
C LYS A 30 14.37 -3.84 -13.22
N GLU A 31 13.72 -4.47 -12.22
CA GLU A 31 13.49 -5.92 -12.24
C GLU A 31 12.20 -6.30 -12.97
N ASN A 32 11.09 -5.59 -12.72
CA ASN A 32 9.83 -5.87 -13.39
C ASN A 32 9.70 -5.21 -14.76
N GLY A 33 10.52 -4.22 -15.06
CA GLY A 33 10.45 -3.49 -16.32
C GLY A 33 9.29 -2.51 -16.41
N TRP A 34 8.70 -2.11 -15.29
CA TRP A 34 7.64 -1.10 -15.27
C TRP A 34 8.18 0.28 -15.58
N SER A 35 7.34 1.15 -16.14
CA SER A 35 7.75 2.52 -16.50
C SER A 35 8.00 3.42 -15.30
N LYS A 36 7.50 3.03 -14.12
CA LYS A 36 7.59 3.82 -12.88
C LYS A 36 7.31 2.93 -11.68
N VAL A 37 7.56 3.47 -10.47
CA VAL A 37 7.09 2.87 -9.22
C VAL A 37 5.57 2.85 -9.21
N GLY A 38 4.98 1.76 -8.74
CA GLY A 38 3.55 1.54 -8.86
C GLY A 38 2.68 2.25 -7.83
N TYR A 39 3.22 2.60 -6.66
CA TYR A 39 2.45 3.21 -5.55
C TYR A 39 2.53 4.72 -5.56
N HIS A 40 1.48 5.37 -5.05
CA HIS A 40 1.48 6.82 -4.83
C HIS A 40 2.23 7.20 -3.57
N ARG A 41 2.12 6.41 -2.51
CA ARG A 41 2.80 6.63 -1.23
C ARG A 41 3.33 5.34 -0.64
N LEU A 42 4.42 5.46 0.12
CA LEU A 42 5.01 4.39 0.90
C LEU A 42 5.15 4.84 2.35
N ILE A 43 4.74 4.00 3.28
CA ILE A 43 4.99 4.19 4.71
C ILE A 43 6.04 3.17 5.13
N ASN A 44 7.24 3.64 5.48
CA ASN A 44 8.33 2.75 5.88
C ASN A 44 8.11 2.20 7.30
N ARG A 45 9.01 1.33 7.75
CA ARG A 45 8.89 0.67 9.06
C ARG A 45 8.84 1.64 10.23
N GLY A 46 9.53 2.77 10.13
CA GLY A 46 9.54 3.82 11.15
C GLY A 46 8.34 4.77 11.10
N GLY A 47 7.44 4.60 10.12
CA GLY A 47 6.27 5.47 9.96
C GLY A 47 6.52 6.69 9.09
N ARG A 48 7.66 6.79 8.40
CA ARG A 48 7.91 7.89 7.47
C ARG A 48 7.12 7.69 6.18
N VAL A 49 6.43 8.74 5.74
CA VAL A 49 5.68 8.75 4.48
C VAL A 49 6.56 9.28 3.35
N GLU A 50 6.68 8.47 2.30
CA GLU A 50 7.31 8.89 1.05
C GLU A 50 6.23 9.12 0.00
N SER A 51 6.15 10.33 -0.53
CA SER A 51 5.28 10.67 -1.66
C SER A 51 6.01 10.33 -2.95
N ILE A 52 5.43 9.49 -3.80
CA ILE A 52 6.07 8.95 -5.00
C ILE A 52 5.42 9.47 -6.25
N LEU A 53 4.11 9.23 -6.42
CA LEU A 53 3.36 9.66 -7.59
C LEU A 53 2.37 10.76 -7.21
N PRO A 54 2.10 11.72 -8.13
CA PRO A 54 0.98 12.65 -7.95
C PRO A 54 -0.33 11.89 -7.79
N LEU A 55 -1.23 12.39 -6.95
CA LEU A 55 -2.50 11.71 -6.66
C LEU A 55 -3.47 11.65 -7.84
N ASP A 56 -3.25 12.45 -8.88
CA ASP A 56 -4.04 12.45 -10.10
C ASP A 56 -3.44 11.60 -11.23
N GLU A 57 -2.32 10.93 -10.96
CA GLU A 57 -1.66 10.06 -11.94
C GLU A 57 -1.98 8.60 -11.64
N PRO A 58 -2.38 7.79 -12.65
CA PRO A 58 -2.57 6.36 -12.44
C PRO A 58 -1.29 5.68 -12.00
N GLY A 59 -1.39 4.80 -10.99
CA GLY A 59 -0.28 3.95 -10.56
C GLY A 59 -0.25 2.62 -11.30
N ILE A 60 0.58 1.72 -10.81
CA ILE A 60 0.66 0.32 -11.27
C ILE A 60 0.62 -0.54 -10.01
N HIS A 61 -0.57 -0.69 -9.42
CA HIS A 61 -0.67 -1.34 -8.11
C HIS A 61 -1.90 -2.25 -7.94
N ALA A 62 -2.92 -2.11 -8.79
CA ALA A 62 -4.12 -2.94 -8.70
C ALA A 62 -4.73 -3.08 -10.09
N ALA A 63 -4.54 -4.25 -10.71
CA ALA A 63 -5.02 -4.52 -12.07
C ALA A 63 -6.53 -4.25 -12.20
N GLY A 64 -6.91 -3.47 -13.21
CA GLY A 64 -8.30 -3.06 -13.43
C GLY A 64 -8.76 -1.86 -12.63
N PHE A 65 -7.94 -1.35 -11.69
CA PHE A 65 -8.29 -0.24 -10.80
C PHE A 65 -7.30 0.92 -10.85
N ASN A 66 -6.19 0.78 -11.57
CA ASN A 66 -5.11 1.78 -11.60
C ASN A 66 -5.56 3.17 -12.06
N ASP A 67 -6.52 3.24 -12.95
CA ASP A 67 -7.02 4.50 -13.53
C ASP A 67 -8.06 5.23 -12.66
N ARG A 68 -8.42 4.64 -11.52
CA ARG A 68 -9.46 5.19 -10.62
C ARG A 68 -9.15 4.99 -9.14
N SER A 69 -7.89 4.79 -8.81
CA SER A 69 -7.48 4.55 -7.41
C SER A 69 -6.15 5.18 -7.07
N VAL A 70 -5.97 5.40 -5.78
CA VAL A 70 -4.69 5.77 -5.17
C VAL A 70 -4.19 4.57 -4.39
N GLY A 71 -2.92 4.19 -4.58
CA GLY A 71 -2.28 3.10 -3.86
C GLY A 71 -1.33 3.62 -2.78
N ILE A 72 -1.53 3.14 -1.55
CA ILE A 72 -0.63 3.41 -0.43
C ILE A 72 -0.10 2.09 0.12
N ALA A 73 1.22 1.97 0.21
CA ALA A 73 1.88 0.74 0.63
C ALA A 73 2.55 0.88 1.99
N LEU A 74 2.46 -0.17 2.80
CA LEU A 74 3.18 -0.32 4.06
C LEU A 74 4.38 -1.25 3.85
N ALA A 75 5.56 -0.85 4.28
CA ALA A 75 6.72 -1.73 4.30
C ALA A 75 6.46 -2.87 5.29
N GLY A 76 6.43 -4.10 4.80
CA GLY A 76 6.16 -5.27 5.63
C GLY A 76 5.19 -6.27 4.99
N GLY A 77 4.56 -7.05 5.83
CA GLY A 77 3.51 -7.98 5.43
C GLY A 77 3.96 -9.43 5.19
N GLN A 78 5.26 -9.73 5.33
CA GLN A 78 5.78 -11.07 5.13
C GLN A 78 6.30 -11.68 6.42
N SER A 79 5.88 -12.91 6.67
CA SER A 79 6.47 -13.78 7.71
C SER A 79 6.80 -15.12 7.11
N LYS A 80 7.52 -15.96 7.85
CA LYS A 80 7.83 -17.34 7.44
C LYS A 80 6.98 -18.30 8.25
N PHE A 81 6.34 -19.24 7.55
CA PHE A 81 5.61 -20.35 8.16
C PHE A 81 6.03 -21.64 7.46
N ASN A 82 6.59 -22.57 8.22
CA ASN A 82 7.15 -23.82 7.67
C ASN A 82 8.13 -23.58 6.50
N GLY A 83 8.96 -22.54 6.60
CA GLY A 83 9.95 -22.19 5.58
C GLY A 83 9.41 -21.40 4.39
N GLU A 84 8.10 -21.20 4.32
CA GLU A 84 7.47 -20.46 3.22
C GLU A 84 7.12 -19.04 3.63
N ALA A 85 7.27 -18.08 2.70
CA ALA A 85 6.83 -16.71 2.89
C ALA A 85 5.31 -16.65 2.82
N VAL A 86 4.69 -16.05 3.84
CA VAL A 86 3.23 -15.90 3.92
C VAL A 86 2.88 -14.47 4.29
N TRP A 87 1.67 -14.04 3.90
CA TRP A 87 1.13 -12.76 4.36
C TRP A 87 0.84 -12.82 5.86
N ASP A 88 1.25 -11.78 6.56
CA ASP A 88 1.06 -11.65 8.01
C ASP A 88 1.00 -10.19 8.41
N PHE A 89 0.25 -9.90 9.46
CA PHE A 89 0.22 -8.56 10.03
C PHE A 89 1.49 -8.38 10.89
N ASN A 90 2.54 -7.83 10.28
CA ASN A 90 3.79 -7.57 10.99
C ASN A 90 4.17 -6.09 11.02
N TYR A 91 3.19 -5.21 10.78
CA TYR A 91 3.42 -3.77 10.73
C TYR A 91 3.60 -3.20 12.13
N THR A 92 4.36 -2.11 12.24
CA THR A 92 4.61 -1.45 13.51
C THR A 92 3.41 -0.61 13.95
N PRO A 93 3.27 -0.34 15.26
CA PRO A 93 2.27 0.62 15.74
C PRO A 93 2.41 2.00 15.11
N TYR A 94 3.64 2.45 14.85
CA TYR A 94 3.90 3.71 14.14
C TYR A 94 3.35 3.69 12.73
N GLN A 95 3.58 2.60 12.00
CA GLN A 95 3.03 2.47 10.64
C GLN A 95 1.51 2.55 10.64
N MET A 96 0.86 1.89 11.57
CA MET A 96 -0.60 1.87 11.63
C MET A 96 -1.18 3.23 12.03
N ALA A 97 -0.54 3.95 12.95
CA ALA A 97 -0.95 5.31 13.32
C ALA A 97 -0.81 6.26 12.12
N VAL A 98 0.32 6.18 11.41
CA VAL A 98 0.57 7.01 10.23
C VAL A 98 -0.39 6.64 9.09
N LEU A 99 -0.65 5.36 8.87
CA LEU A 99 -1.62 4.92 7.87
C LEU A 99 -3.01 5.50 8.16
N THR A 100 -3.47 5.45 9.39
CA THR A 100 -4.76 6.01 9.80
C THR A 100 -4.82 7.50 9.47
N ARG A 101 -3.78 8.25 9.83
CA ARG A 101 -3.69 9.69 9.53
C ARG A 101 -3.71 9.96 8.03
N GLU A 102 -2.96 9.19 7.25
CA GLU A 102 -2.92 9.34 5.78
C GLU A 102 -4.26 9.00 5.15
N LEU A 103 -4.93 7.96 5.62
CA LEU A 103 -6.26 7.58 5.11
C LEU A 103 -7.31 8.65 5.44
N ILE A 104 -7.27 9.25 6.62
CA ILE A 104 -8.16 10.37 6.98
C ILE A 104 -7.94 11.53 6.00
N ALA A 105 -6.69 11.91 5.74
CA ALA A 105 -6.35 13.00 4.83
C ALA A 105 -6.79 12.68 3.39
N LEU A 106 -6.55 11.46 2.91
CA LEU A 106 -6.96 11.05 1.57
C LEU A 106 -8.49 10.99 1.43
N LYS A 107 -9.21 10.56 2.47
CA LYS A 107 -10.68 10.57 2.48
C LYS A 107 -11.24 11.99 2.46
N ALA A 108 -10.58 12.93 3.13
CA ALA A 108 -10.98 14.34 3.07
C ALA A 108 -10.77 14.92 1.67
N PHE A 109 -9.70 14.49 0.99
CA PHE A 109 -9.40 14.92 -0.37
C PHE A 109 -10.29 14.24 -1.41
N PHE A 110 -10.62 12.96 -1.20
CA PHE A 110 -11.47 12.14 -2.07
C PHE A 110 -12.65 11.59 -1.26
N PRO A 111 -13.65 12.42 -0.92
CA PRO A 111 -14.70 12.02 0.02
C PRO A 111 -15.59 10.87 -0.48
N ASN A 112 -15.67 10.68 -1.80
CA ASN A 112 -16.46 9.60 -2.38
C ASN A 112 -15.67 8.30 -2.60
N ALA A 113 -14.37 8.30 -2.32
CA ALA A 113 -13.54 7.11 -2.49
C ALA A 113 -13.76 6.12 -1.36
N GLU A 114 -13.81 4.83 -1.71
CA GLU A 114 -13.88 3.75 -0.74
C GLU A 114 -12.48 3.30 -0.33
N VAL A 115 -12.23 3.17 0.96
CA VAL A 115 -10.95 2.66 1.48
C VAL A 115 -11.03 1.13 1.56
N VAL A 116 -10.15 0.47 0.81
CA VAL A 116 -10.13 -1.00 0.72
C VAL A 116 -8.70 -1.51 0.77
N GLY A 117 -8.55 -2.81 1.03
CA GLY A 117 -7.27 -3.51 0.86
C GLY A 117 -7.15 -4.04 -0.56
N HIS A 118 -5.93 -4.30 -1.01
CA HIS A 118 -5.71 -4.93 -2.31
C HIS A 118 -6.46 -6.27 -2.40
N ARG A 119 -6.57 -7.00 -1.29
CA ARG A 119 -7.32 -8.26 -1.19
C ARG A 119 -8.82 -8.13 -1.52
N ASP A 120 -9.36 -6.91 -1.44
CA ASP A 120 -10.78 -6.67 -1.71
C ASP A 120 -11.06 -6.51 -3.20
N VAL A 121 -10.04 -6.27 -4.01
CA VAL A 121 -10.15 -6.03 -5.46
C VAL A 121 -9.33 -7.03 -6.29
N ASP A 122 -8.69 -8.01 -5.67
CA ASP A 122 -7.88 -9.03 -6.31
C ASP A 122 -7.87 -10.29 -5.43
N ASP A 123 -7.43 -11.42 -5.98
CA ASP A 123 -7.30 -12.72 -5.30
C ASP A 123 -6.10 -12.80 -4.35
N ARG A 124 -5.48 -11.69 -4.02
CA ARG A 124 -4.33 -11.62 -3.13
C ARG A 124 -4.74 -11.46 -1.69
N ARG A 125 -3.85 -11.80 -0.77
CA ARG A 125 -4.05 -11.55 0.67
C ARG A 125 -3.48 -10.19 1.11
N CYS A 126 -2.89 -9.43 0.20
CA CYS A 126 -2.33 -8.12 0.44
C CYS A 126 -3.40 -7.15 0.99
N PRO A 127 -3.14 -6.43 2.04
CA PRO A 127 -1.89 -6.28 2.80
C PRO A 127 -1.71 -7.24 3.99
N GLY A 128 -2.49 -8.29 4.10
CA GLY A 128 -2.39 -9.26 5.19
C GLY A 128 -3.29 -8.98 6.39
N PHE A 129 -4.19 -8.00 6.27
CA PHE A 129 -5.21 -7.69 7.28
C PHE A 129 -6.47 -7.10 6.62
N GLU A 130 -7.54 -7.00 7.39
CA GLU A 130 -8.81 -6.49 6.89
C GLU A 130 -8.86 -4.97 6.95
N VAL A 131 -8.59 -4.32 5.83
CA VAL A 131 -8.55 -2.86 5.73
C VAL A 131 -9.93 -2.25 5.96
N LYS A 132 -11.01 -2.91 5.52
CA LYS A 132 -12.37 -2.40 5.72
C LYS A 132 -12.74 -2.27 7.19
N GLU A 133 -12.18 -3.11 8.06
CA GLU A 133 -12.39 -2.99 9.51
C GLU A 133 -11.70 -1.73 10.04
N LEU A 134 -10.48 -1.44 9.58
CA LEU A 134 -9.80 -0.19 9.91
C LEU A 134 -10.58 1.02 9.40
N ALA A 135 -11.11 0.92 8.18
CA ALA A 135 -11.84 2.01 7.53
C ALA A 135 -13.09 2.44 8.31
N LYS A 136 -13.69 1.54 9.07
CA LYS A 136 -14.84 1.87 9.93
C LYS A 136 -14.50 2.85 11.04
N CYS A 137 -13.22 3.00 11.37
CA CYS A 137 -12.74 3.89 12.43
C CYS A 137 -12.32 5.28 11.91
N LEU A 138 -12.43 5.53 10.63
CA LEU A 138 -12.00 6.79 10.00
C LEU A 138 -13.05 7.89 10.08
#